data_e3a2bcad51733416fa663f193fe9d175
#
_entry.id   e3a2bcad51733416fa663f193fe9d175
#
_cell.length_a   1.000
_cell.length_b   1.000
_cell.length_c   1.000
_cell.angle_alpha   90.00
_cell.angle_beta   90.00
_cell.angle_gamma   90.00
#
_symmetry.space_group_name_H-M   'P 1'
#
loop_
_entity.id
_entity.type
_entity.pdbx_description
1 polymer ?
#
loop_
_entity_poly.entity_id
_entity_poly.type
_entity_poly.pdbx_seq_one_letter_code
_entity_poly.pdbx_strand_id
1 'polypeptide(L)'
;MKNLLSLLIVLAASVGGVATAQAQDAKEGEKKMAMCIGCHGIPGYQASFPEVHKVPMIAGQGAKYIIAALNAYKKGDRKHPTMRGIAVTLSDKDMADLAAFYEQQGKDEAPAAATTVSAPPAEVAELLKKGNCASCHGDNLSKPIDPGYPKLAGQHPDYLFVALKAYQTDKNPTVGRANPIMMGMARTFNSASV
;
A
#
# COMPACT_ATOMS: atom_id res chain seq x y z
N MET A 1 -59.71 -7.67 -46.40
CA MET A 1 -58.57 -6.76 -46.68
C MET A 1 -57.73 -6.77 -45.40
N LYS A 2 -56.59 -7.41 -45.46
CA LYS A 2 -55.80 -7.79 -44.28
C LYS A 2 -54.69 -6.81 -44.11
N ASN A 3 -54.69 -6.10 -42.98
CA ASN A 3 -53.62 -5.20 -42.62
C ASN A 3 -52.49 -6.00 -41.97
N LEU A 4 -51.39 -6.14 -42.67
CA LEU A 4 -50.13 -6.63 -42.10
C LEU A 4 -49.46 -5.48 -41.34
N LEU A 5 -49.46 -5.54 -40.03
CA LEU A 5 -48.70 -4.65 -39.18
C LEU A 5 -47.30 -5.24 -39.04
N SER A 6 -46.34 -4.63 -39.74
CA SER A 6 -44.94 -5.00 -39.64
C SER A 6 -44.36 -4.51 -38.31
N LEU A 7 -44.07 -5.42 -37.42
CA LEU A 7 -43.40 -5.14 -36.15
C LEU A 7 -41.88 -5.05 -36.38
N LEU A 8 -41.34 -3.84 -36.48
CA LEU A 8 -39.91 -3.57 -36.52
C LEU A 8 -39.38 -3.67 -35.08
N ILE A 9 -38.76 -4.80 -34.76
CA ILE A 9 -37.99 -4.94 -33.52
C ILE A 9 -36.63 -4.26 -33.72
N VAL A 10 -36.48 -3.07 -33.16
CA VAL A 10 -35.17 -2.40 -33.05
C VAL A 10 -34.38 -3.07 -31.93
N LEU A 11 -33.45 -3.94 -32.30
CA LEU A 11 -32.50 -4.54 -31.37
C LEU A 11 -31.45 -3.46 -31.06
N ALA A 12 -31.64 -2.70 -29.98
CA ALA A 12 -30.63 -1.80 -29.46
C ALA A 12 -29.51 -2.66 -28.82
N ALA A 13 -28.44 -2.88 -29.59
CA ALA A 13 -27.21 -3.45 -29.05
C ALA A 13 -26.59 -2.45 -28.07
N SER A 14 -26.88 -2.62 -26.78
CA SER A 14 -26.15 -1.96 -25.70
C SER A 14 -24.72 -2.49 -25.72
N VAL A 15 -23.82 -1.74 -26.35
CA VAL A 15 -22.39 -1.93 -26.20
C VAL A 15 -22.02 -1.46 -24.80
N GLY A 16 -22.29 -2.33 -23.83
CA GLY A 16 -21.77 -2.22 -22.48
C GLY A 16 -20.25 -2.27 -22.59
N GLY A 17 -19.60 -1.13 -22.42
CA GLY A 17 -18.14 -1.09 -22.31
C GLY A 17 -17.72 -2.02 -21.18
N VAL A 18 -17.21 -3.19 -21.54
CA VAL A 18 -16.52 -4.06 -20.59
C VAL A 18 -15.29 -3.28 -20.15
N ALA A 19 -15.35 -2.67 -18.96
CA ALA A 19 -14.17 -2.18 -18.32
C ALA A 19 -13.26 -3.41 -18.11
N THR A 20 -12.32 -3.60 -19.01
CA THR A 20 -11.28 -4.63 -18.86
C THR A 20 -10.50 -4.23 -17.62
N ALA A 21 -10.74 -4.94 -16.51
CA ALA A 21 -9.82 -4.91 -15.39
C ALA A 21 -8.45 -5.25 -15.97
N GLN A 22 -7.56 -4.28 -16.01
CA GLN A 22 -6.22 -4.49 -16.57
C GLN A 22 -5.56 -5.56 -15.71
N ALA A 23 -5.31 -6.72 -16.31
CA ALA A 23 -4.64 -7.82 -15.63
C ALA A 23 -3.27 -7.34 -15.13
N GLN A 24 -3.01 -7.57 -13.87
CA GLN A 24 -1.71 -7.29 -13.24
C GLN A 24 -0.68 -8.28 -13.82
N ASP A 25 0.42 -7.77 -14.35
CA ASP A 25 1.49 -8.57 -14.94
C ASP A 25 2.82 -8.31 -14.23
N ALA A 26 3.25 -9.28 -13.43
CA ALA A 26 4.48 -9.18 -12.67
C ALA A 26 5.73 -9.12 -13.55
N LYS A 27 5.71 -9.73 -14.75
CA LYS A 27 6.84 -9.67 -15.70
C LYS A 27 6.96 -8.27 -16.32
N GLU A 28 5.84 -7.62 -16.58
CA GLU A 28 5.84 -6.22 -17.01
C GLU A 28 6.24 -5.30 -15.86
N GLY A 29 5.88 -5.63 -14.61
CA GLY A 29 6.34 -4.93 -13.40
C GLY A 29 7.85 -5.01 -13.21
N GLU A 30 8.44 -6.17 -13.45
CA GLU A 30 9.89 -6.38 -13.40
C GLU A 30 10.65 -5.42 -14.34
N LYS A 31 10.16 -5.23 -15.55
CA LYS A 31 10.79 -4.31 -16.52
C LYS A 31 10.74 -2.84 -16.08
N LYS A 32 9.83 -2.50 -15.18
CA LYS A 32 9.58 -1.13 -14.72
C LYS A 32 10.18 -0.83 -13.34
N MET A 33 10.70 -1.84 -12.63
CA MET A 33 11.11 -1.73 -11.23
C MET A 33 12.38 -0.90 -11.01
N ALA A 34 13.14 -0.55 -12.07
CA ALA A 34 14.45 0.09 -11.97
C ALA A 34 14.45 1.36 -11.09
N MET A 35 13.41 2.20 -11.21
CA MET A 35 13.29 3.41 -10.39
C MET A 35 12.91 3.15 -8.93
N CYS A 36 12.45 1.95 -8.61
CA CYS A 36 12.04 1.56 -7.26
C CYS A 36 13.19 0.87 -6.52
N ILE A 37 13.89 -0.06 -7.20
CA ILE A 37 14.90 -0.93 -6.60
C ILE A 37 16.12 -0.14 -6.10
N GLY A 38 16.43 1.02 -6.70
CA GLY A 38 17.52 1.90 -6.28
C GLY A 38 17.38 2.44 -4.85
N CYS A 39 16.18 2.38 -4.29
CA CYS A 39 15.92 2.74 -2.89
C CYS A 39 15.33 1.56 -2.10
N HIS A 40 14.29 0.92 -2.64
CA HIS A 40 13.55 -0.15 -1.94
C HIS A 40 14.21 -1.53 -2.00
N GLY A 41 15.20 -1.73 -2.86
CA GLY A 41 15.92 -3.00 -3.01
C GLY A 41 17.30 -3.01 -2.35
N ILE A 42 17.75 -1.92 -1.75
CA ILE A 42 19.07 -1.83 -1.10
C ILE A 42 18.92 -2.08 0.40
N PRO A 43 19.46 -3.17 0.96
CA PRO A 43 19.37 -3.46 2.38
C PRO A 43 19.92 -2.30 3.24
N GLY A 44 19.15 -1.83 4.19
CA GLY A 44 19.55 -0.79 5.12
C GLY A 44 19.63 0.63 4.53
N TYR A 45 19.21 0.84 3.27
CA TYR A 45 19.20 2.17 2.67
C TYR A 45 18.31 3.12 3.46
N GLN A 46 18.83 4.33 3.75
CA GLN A 46 18.15 5.33 4.58
C GLN A 46 17.76 6.55 3.76
N ALA A 47 16.58 7.06 4.05
CA ALA A 47 16.14 8.39 3.64
C ALA A 47 16.33 9.37 4.80
N SER A 48 16.55 10.65 4.49
CA SER A 48 16.69 11.71 5.49
C SER A 48 15.44 12.56 5.66
N PHE A 49 14.38 12.29 4.91
CA PHE A 49 13.13 13.04 4.94
C PHE A 49 11.95 12.15 5.35
N PRO A 50 11.07 12.60 6.27
CA PRO A 50 11.10 13.85 7.06
C PRO A 50 12.11 13.81 8.20
N GLU A 51 12.65 12.67 8.52
CA GLU A 51 13.71 12.37 9.46
C GLU A 51 14.44 11.10 8.98
N VAL A 52 15.61 10.81 9.51
CA VAL A 52 16.40 9.64 9.09
C VAL A 52 15.66 8.36 9.44
N HIS A 53 15.39 7.54 8.45
CA HIS A 53 14.76 6.22 8.59
C HIS A 53 15.13 5.32 7.42
N LYS A 54 15.02 4.01 7.59
CA LYS A 54 15.19 3.06 6.50
C LYS A 54 14.05 3.18 5.51
N VAL A 55 14.37 3.14 4.23
CA VAL A 55 13.38 3.07 3.17
C VAL A 55 12.56 1.77 3.33
N PRO A 56 11.22 1.83 3.28
CA PRO A 56 10.40 0.66 3.62
C PRO A 56 10.60 -0.48 2.64
N MET A 57 10.57 -1.70 3.18
CA MET A 57 10.48 -2.91 2.39
C MET A 57 9.10 -2.97 1.71
N ILE A 58 9.11 -3.25 0.41
CA ILE A 58 7.90 -3.41 -0.40
C ILE A 58 7.77 -4.81 -1.00
N ALA A 59 8.84 -5.59 -1.02
CA ALA A 59 8.81 -7.01 -1.39
C ALA A 59 7.88 -7.78 -0.45
N GLY A 60 7.00 -8.60 -1.02
CA GLY A 60 6.00 -9.38 -0.28
C GLY A 60 4.81 -8.58 0.24
N GLN A 61 4.77 -7.28 0.05
CA GLN A 61 3.61 -6.45 0.41
C GLN A 61 2.42 -6.71 -0.52
N GLY A 62 1.19 -6.61 -0.03
CA GLY A 62 -0.02 -6.85 -0.81
C GLY A 62 -0.16 -5.91 -1.99
N ALA A 63 -0.45 -6.46 -3.19
CA ALA A 63 -0.55 -5.67 -4.42
C ALA A 63 -1.61 -4.56 -4.30
N LYS A 64 -2.78 -4.85 -3.75
CA LYS A 64 -3.83 -3.83 -3.55
C LYS A 64 -3.37 -2.69 -2.66
N TYR A 65 -2.61 -3.00 -1.60
CA TYR A 65 -2.05 -1.95 -0.74
C TYR A 65 -0.99 -1.11 -1.49
N ILE A 66 -0.11 -1.73 -2.28
CA ILE A 66 0.90 -1.00 -3.07
C ILE A 66 0.22 -0.02 -4.03
N ILE A 67 -0.81 -0.48 -4.77
CA ILE A 67 -1.60 0.37 -5.68
C ILE A 67 -2.25 1.52 -4.90
N ALA A 68 -2.89 1.24 -3.77
CA ALA A 68 -3.53 2.26 -2.94
C ALA A 68 -2.52 3.29 -2.43
N ALA A 69 -1.33 2.86 -2.01
CA ALA A 69 -0.26 3.74 -1.53
C ALA A 69 0.30 4.63 -2.64
N LEU A 70 0.55 4.09 -3.85
CA LEU A 70 1.01 4.85 -5.00
C LEU A 70 -0.03 5.90 -5.44
N ASN A 71 -1.30 5.52 -5.49
CA ASN A 71 -2.40 6.44 -5.78
C ASN A 71 -2.51 7.55 -4.71
N ALA A 72 -2.34 7.22 -3.44
CA ALA A 72 -2.36 8.19 -2.36
C ALA A 72 -1.20 9.20 -2.48
N TYR A 73 0.00 8.76 -2.88
CA TYR A 73 1.11 9.67 -3.20
C TYR A 73 0.80 10.56 -4.40
N LYS A 74 0.26 9.98 -5.48
CA LYS A 74 -0.11 10.71 -6.70
C LYS A 74 -1.14 11.80 -6.42
N LYS A 75 -2.16 11.50 -5.60
CA LYS A 75 -3.22 12.43 -5.19
C LYS A 75 -2.78 13.44 -4.14
N GLY A 76 -1.73 13.14 -3.37
CA GLY A 76 -1.27 13.97 -2.25
C GLY A 76 -1.91 13.64 -0.90
N ASP A 77 -2.73 12.59 -0.81
CA ASP A 77 -3.28 12.05 0.44
C ASP A 77 -2.17 11.46 1.32
N ARG A 78 -1.10 10.99 0.68
CA ARG A 78 0.13 10.56 1.32
C ARG A 78 1.26 11.47 0.84
N LYS A 79 1.76 12.29 1.75
CA LYS A 79 2.71 13.35 1.42
C LYS A 79 4.14 12.87 1.66
N HIS A 80 4.91 12.80 0.62
CA HIS A 80 6.35 12.54 0.62
C HIS A 80 6.89 12.99 -0.76
N PRO A 81 7.70 14.05 -0.83
CA PRO A 81 8.09 14.67 -2.11
C PRO A 81 8.69 13.67 -3.11
N THR A 82 9.66 12.85 -2.69
CA THR A 82 10.29 11.84 -3.54
C THR A 82 9.27 10.84 -4.09
N MET A 83 8.44 10.25 -3.21
CA MET A 83 7.46 9.25 -3.64
C MET A 83 6.34 9.85 -4.49
N ARG A 84 5.97 11.10 -4.27
CA ARG A 84 5.07 11.82 -5.15
C ARG A 84 5.67 11.99 -6.55
N GLY A 85 6.95 12.41 -6.62
CA GLY A 85 7.66 12.54 -7.89
C GLY A 85 7.68 11.25 -8.71
N ILE A 86 7.86 10.11 -8.05
CA ILE A 86 7.77 8.79 -8.69
C ILE A 86 6.32 8.46 -9.08
N ALA A 87 5.38 8.57 -8.16
CA ALA A 87 4.00 8.12 -8.38
C ALA A 87 3.26 8.89 -9.48
N VAL A 88 3.54 10.17 -9.68
CA VAL A 88 2.89 10.98 -10.74
C VAL A 88 3.29 10.55 -12.14
N THR A 89 4.44 9.89 -12.31
CA THR A 89 4.91 9.40 -13.61
C THR A 89 4.29 8.05 -14.01
N LEU A 90 3.65 7.35 -13.07
CA LEU A 90 3.09 6.02 -13.28
C LEU A 90 1.65 6.09 -13.79
N SER A 91 1.34 5.31 -14.82
CA SER A 91 -0.04 5.00 -15.19
C SER A 91 -0.66 4.00 -14.20
N ASP A 92 -1.98 3.86 -14.23
CA ASP A 92 -2.67 2.86 -13.38
C ASP A 92 -2.21 1.43 -13.72
N LYS A 93 -1.89 1.16 -15.00
CA LYS A 93 -1.32 -0.12 -15.41
C LYS A 93 0.07 -0.33 -14.84
N ASP A 94 0.94 0.68 -14.86
CA ASP A 94 2.28 0.57 -14.28
C ASP A 94 2.22 0.29 -12.79
N MET A 95 1.30 0.96 -12.07
CA MET A 95 1.08 0.71 -10.65
C MET A 95 0.60 -0.73 -10.39
N ALA A 96 -0.28 -1.26 -11.25
CA ALA A 96 -0.80 -2.62 -11.13
C ALA A 96 0.30 -3.67 -11.39
N ASP A 97 1.09 -3.49 -12.44
CA ASP A 97 2.18 -4.40 -12.82
C ASP A 97 3.30 -4.41 -11.76
N LEU A 98 3.74 -3.24 -11.33
CA LEU A 98 4.73 -3.10 -10.25
C LEU A 98 4.24 -3.71 -8.94
N ALA A 99 2.97 -3.52 -8.59
CA ALA A 99 2.39 -4.09 -7.39
C ALA A 99 2.37 -5.63 -7.43
N ALA A 100 2.03 -6.22 -8.59
CA ALA A 100 2.07 -7.67 -8.79
C ALA A 100 3.51 -8.22 -8.68
N PHE A 101 4.48 -7.52 -9.25
CA PHE A 101 5.89 -7.89 -9.16
C PHE A 101 6.36 -7.91 -7.69
N TYR A 102 6.15 -6.83 -6.95
CA TYR A 102 6.59 -6.76 -5.55
C TYR A 102 5.83 -7.71 -4.62
N GLU A 103 4.55 -7.98 -4.88
CA GLU A 103 3.82 -8.99 -4.12
C GLU A 103 4.40 -10.40 -4.31
N GLN A 104 4.85 -10.73 -5.53
CA GLN A 104 5.44 -12.03 -5.83
C GLN A 104 6.84 -12.19 -5.23
N GLN A 105 7.68 -11.16 -5.26
CA GLN A 105 9.05 -11.22 -4.71
C GLN A 105 9.09 -11.71 -3.25
N GLY A 106 8.10 -11.44 -2.45
CA GLY A 106 8.06 -11.91 -1.07
C GLY A 106 7.54 -13.33 -0.88
N LYS A 107 7.12 -14.00 -1.95
CA LYS A 107 6.69 -15.41 -1.90
C LYS A 107 7.86 -16.35 -2.12
N ASP A 108 8.82 -15.95 -2.93
CA ASP A 108 10.00 -16.72 -3.27
C ASP A 108 11.13 -16.54 -2.25
N GLU A 109 11.21 -15.37 -1.66
CA GLU A 109 12.03 -15.08 -0.50
C GLU A 109 11.15 -15.19 0.75
N ALA A 110 11.01 -16.38 1.32
CA ALA A 110 10.60 -16.48 2.72
C ALA A 110 11.58 -15.59 3.50
N PRO A 111 11.14 -14.52 4.15
CA PRO A 111 12.08 -13.64 4.83
C PRO A 111 12.86 -14.53 5.79
N ALA A 112 14.17 -14.58 5.66
CA ALA A 112 15.03 -15.30 6.58
C ALA A 112 14.81 -14.84 8.04
N ALA A 113 14.10 -13.74 8.21
CA ALA A 113 13.64 -13.19 9.50
C ALA A 113 12.20 -13.59 9.88
N ALA A 114 11.40 -14.24 9.03
CA ALA A 114 10.00 -14.57 9.35
C ALA A 114 9.83 -15.95 10.02
N THR A 115 10.89 -16.71 10.17
CA THR A 115 10.83 -18.05 10.80
C THR A 115 10.79 -18.01 12.32
N THR A 116 11.10 -16.87 12.94
CA THR A 116 10.88 -16.65 14.37
C THR A 116 10.41 -15.22 14.60
N VAL A 117 9.12 -14.98 14.48
CA VAL A 117 8.55 -13.76 15.05
C VAL A 117 8.68 -13.92 16.56
N SER A 118 9.76 -13.38 17.12
CA SER A 118 9.87 -13.29 18.59
C SER A 118 8.70 -12.46 19.09
N ALA A 119 8.13 -12.87 20.22
CA ALA A 119 7.11 -12.06 20.85
C ALA A 119 7.62 -10.62 21.02
N PRO A 120 6.80 -9.62 20.72
CA PRO A 120 7.21 -8.23 20.90
C PRO A 120 7.56 -7.98 22.38
N PRO A 121 8.44 -7.02 22.67
CA PRO A 121 8.66 -6.57 24.05
C PRO A 121 7.31 -6.25 24.72
N ALA A 122 7.21 -6.48 26.04
CA ALA A 122 5.95 -6.35 26.78
C ALA A 122 5.28 -4.96 26.55
N GLU A 123 6.08 -3.91 26.55
CA GLU A 123 5.62 -2.54 26.30
C GLU A 123 4.98 -2.39 24.89
N VAL A 124 5.59 -3.00 23.87
CA VAL A 124 5.06 -2.99 22.51
C VAL A 124 3.78 -3.83 22.42
N ALA A 125 3.72 -4.98 23.12
CA ALA A 125 2.53 -5.82 23.17
C ALA A 125 1.33 -5.06 23.76
N GLU A 126 1.54 -4.28 24.82
CA GLU A 126 0.50 -3.45 25.42
C GLU A 126 0.03 -2.32 24.46
N LEU A 127 0.95 -1.70 23.73
CA LEU A 127 0.59 -0.70 22.73
C LEU A 127 -0.21 -1.30 21.55
N LEU A 128 0.18 -2.47 21.06
CA LEU A 128 -0.55 -3.20 20.01
C LEU A 128 -1.97 -3.55 20.47
N LYS A 129 -2.12 -3.98 21.73
CA LYS A 129 -3.42 -4.27 22.34
C LYS A 129 -4.26 -2.99 22.50
N LYS A 130 -3.68 -1.93 23.07
CA LYS A 130 -4.34 -0.62 23.23
C LYS A 130 -4.83 -0.07 21.89
N GLY A 131 -4.01 -0.17 20.83
CA GLY A 131 -4.36 0.27 19.49
C GLY A 131 -5.22 -0.73 18.71
N ASN A 132 -5.51 -1.91 19.28
CA ASN A 132 -6.24 -2.97 18.59
C ASN A 132 -5.73 -3.24 17.16
N CYS A 133 -4.41 -3.19 16.96
CA CYS A 133 -3.79 -3.21 15.62
C CYS A 133 -4.07 -4.52 14.87
N ALA A 134 -4.11 -5.64 15.60
CA ALA A 134 -4.37 -6.96 15.04
C ALA A 134 -5.76 -7.09 14.41
N SER A 135 -6.76 -6.33 14.86
CA SER A 135 -8.12 -6.40 14.30
C SER A 135 -8.19 -6.04 12.80
N CYS A 136 -7.24 -5.24 12.31
CA CYS A 136 -7.16 -4.83 10.91
C CYS A 136 -5.95 -5.45 10.19
N HIS A 137 -4.80 -5.49 10.88
CA HIS A 137 -3.54 -5.95 10.28
C HIS A 137 -3.29 -7.46 10.46
N GLY A 138 -4.23 -8.17 11.14
CA GLY A 138 -4.15 -9.61 11.44
C GLY A 138 -3.35 -9.90 12.71
N ASP A 139 -3.60 -11.05 13.36
CA ASP A 139 -3.02 -11.41 14.66
C ASP A 139 -1.49 -11.40 14.68
N ASN A 140 -0.88 -11.79 13.57
CA ASN A 140 0.57 -11.79 13.38
C ASN A 140 1.08 -10.57 12.60
N LEU A 141 0.22 -9.57 12.34
CA LEU A 141 0.52 -8.36 11.56
C LEU A 141 0.99 -8.60 10.11
N SER A 142 0.86 -9.84 9.62
CA SER A 142 1.28 -10.24 8.25
C SER A 142 0.12 -10.68 7.36
N LYS A 143 -1.07 -10.89 7.93
CA LYS A 143 -2.28 -11.32 7.22
C LYS A 143 -3.44 -10.36 7.52
N PRO A 144 -3.42 -9.14 6.94
CA PRO A 144 -4.48 -8.18 7.15
C PRO A 144 -5.84 -8.73 6.70
N ILE A 145 -6.92 -8.27 7.35
CA ILE A 145 -8.30 -8.70 7.04
C ILE A 145 -8.81 -8.17 5.71
N ASP A 146 -8.20 -7.10 5.19
CA ASP A 146 -8.48 -6.54 3.87
C ASP A 146 -7.18 -6.40 3.09
N PRO A 147 -7.13 -6.81 1.82
CA PRO A 147 -5.92 -6.74 1.00
C PRO A 147 -5.45 -5.31 0.69
N GLY A 148 -6.27 -4.30 0.95
CA GLY A 148 -5.89 -2.89 0.91
C GLY A 148 -5.15 -2.41 2.16
N TYR A 149 -5.09 -3.21 3.22
CA TYR A 149 -4.33 -2.89 4.42
C TYR A 149 -2.91 -3.45 4.34
N PRO A 150 -1.90 -2.74 4.89
CA PRO A 150 -0.53 -3.21 4.81
C PRO A 150 -0.24 -4.38 5.76
N LYS A 151 0.63 -5.27 5.32
CA LYS A 151 1.40 -6.15 6.20
C LYS A 151 2.41 -5.29 6.95
N LEU A 152 2.51 -5.49 8.26
CA LEU A 152 3.41 -4.73 9.14
C LEU A 152 4.57 -5.60 9.65
N ALA A 153 4.35 -6.91 9.81
CA ALA A 153 5.39 -7.83 10.25
C ALA A 153 6.61 -7.77 9.33
N GLY A 154 7.79 -7.71 9.93
CA GLY A 154 9.06 -7.63 9.22
C GLY A 154 9.44 -6.24 8.69
N GLN A 155 8.56 -5.25 8.77
CA GLN A 155 8.86 -3.88 8.34
C GLN A 155 9.84 -3.20 9.31
N HIS A 156 10.64 -2.27 8.80
CA HIS A 156 11.60 -1.50 9.58
C HIS A 156 10.92 -0.68 10.69
N PRO A 157 11.34 -0.81 11.96
CA PRO A 157 10.71 -0.11 13.09
C PRO A 157 10.77 1.41 12.96
N ASP A 158 11.89 1.96 12.51
CA ASP A 158 12.09 3.38 12.27
C ASP A 158 11.14 3.93 11.19
N TYR A 159 10.90 3.15 10.12
CA TYR A 159 9.88 3.50 9.14
C TYR A 159 8.46 3.44 9.72
N LEU A 160 8.14 2.42 10.53
CA LEU A 160 6.82 2.32 11.17
C LEU A 160 6.56 3.53 12.09
N PHE A 161 7.57 3.95 12.83
CA PHE A 161 7.52 5.14 13.67
C PHE A 161 7.21 6.40 12.84
N VAL A 162 7.99 6.66 11.79
CA VAL A 162 7.77 7.81 10.89
C VAL A 162 6.39 7.73 10.23
N ALA A 163 5.93 6.53 9.88
CA ALA A 163 4.61 6.33 9.29
C ALA A 163 3.48 6.69 10.27
N LEU A 164 3.58 6.29 11.54
CA LEU A 164 2.58 6.62 12.57
C LEU A 164 2.58 8.12 12.88
N LYS A 165 3.75 8.75 12.98
CA LYS A 165 3.86 10.21 13.11
C LYS A 165 3.21 10.94 11.93
N ALA A 166 3.36 10.43 10.72
CA ALA A 166 2.75 11.05 9.53
C ALA A 166 1.22 11.01 9.57
N TYR A 167 0.60 10.01 10.21
CA TYR A 167 -0.86 9.99 10.45
C TYR A 167 -1.31 10.98 11.53
N GLN A 168 -0.43 11.38 12.45
CA GLN A 168 -0.70 12.39 13.46
C GLN A 168 -0.48 13.82 12.94
N THR A 169 0.28 13.95 11.85
CA THR A 169 0.65 15.26 11.27
C THR A 169 -0.55 15.86 10.54
N ASP A 170 -0.95 17.06 10.94
CA ASP A 170 -2.00 17.84 10.30
C ASP A 170 -1.43 19.10 9.63
N LYS A 171 -2.09 19.52 8.53
CA LYS A 171 -1.81 20.78 7.80
C LYS A 171 -0.36 20.99 7.32
N ASN A 172 0.49 19.95 7.32
CA ASN A 172 1.82 20.05 6.77
C ASN A 172 1.78 19.83 5.24
N PRO A 173 2.41 20.69 4.43
CA PRO A 173 2.35 20.59 2.96
C PRO A 173 3.14 19.40 2.39
N THR A 174 4.16 18.94 3.10
CA THR A 174 5.14 17.95 2.59
C THR A 174 5.14 16.63 3.34
N VAL A 175 4.58 16.59 4.56
CA VAL A 175 4.49 15.39 5.41
C VAL A 175 3.06 15.16 5.83
N GLY A 176 2.63 13.90 5.87
CA GLY A 176 1.30 13.52 6.36
C GLY A 176 0.70 12.37 5.59
N ARG A 177 -0.29 11.74 6.20
CA ARG A 177 -1.09 10.65 5.62
C ARG A 177 -2.55 10.85 5.98
N ALA A 178 -3.42 10.99 4.97
CA ALA A 178 -4.83 11.35 5.13
C ALA A 178 -5.76 10.12 5.11
N ASN A 179 -5.35 8.98 5.66
CA ASN A 179 -6.24 7.85 5.86
C ASN A 179 -7.02 8.04 7.18
N PRO A 180 -8.35 8.24 7.16
CA PRO A 180 -9.11 8.61 8.35
C PRO A 180 -9.09 7.54 9.45
N ILE A 181 -9.08 6.26 9.09
CA ILE A 181 -9.00 5.15 10.06
C ILE A 181 -7.67 5.23 10.80
N MET A 182 -6.55 5.24 10.06
CA MET A 182 -5.22 5.28 10.67
C MET A 182 -4.92 6.60 11.37
N MET A 183 -5.49 7.72 10.91
CA MET A 183 -5.39 9.00 11.65
C MET A 183 -6.09 8.90 13.01
N GLY A 184 -7.28 8.31 13.07
CA GLY A 184 -8.00 8.05 14.32
C GLY A 184 -7.16 7.17 15.25
N MET A 185 -6.63 6.07 14.75
CA MET A 185 -5.83 5.13 15.53
C MET A 185 -4.52 5.76 16.04
N ALA A 186 -3.75 6.41 15.17
CA ALA A 186 -2.46 6.99 15.52
C ALA A 186 -2.59 8.11 16.57
N ARG A 187 -3.67 8.88 16.55
CA ARG A 187 -3.94 9.96 17.51
C ARG A 187 -4.23 9.46 18.94
N THR A 188 -4.51 8.18 19.13
CA THR A 188 -4.68 7.61 20.47
C THR A 188 -3.35 7.45 21.22
N PHE A 189 -2.25 7.62 20.53
CA PHE A 189 -0.89 7.57 21.05
C PHE A 189 -0.29 8.97 21.08
N ASN A 190 0.49 9.26 22.12
CA ASN A 190 1.35 10.45 22.11
C ASN A 190 2.69 10.12 21.43
N SER A 191 3.43 11.15 21.02
CA SER A 191 4.72 10.98 20.34
C SER A 191 5.81 10.30 21.20
N ALA A 192 5.60 10.14 22.49
CA ALA A 192 6.51 9.41 23.38
C ALA A 192 6.17 7.91 23.50
N SER A 193 5.00 7.49 22.98
CA SER A 193 4.52 6.11 23.05
C SER A 193 4.44 5.41 21.68
N VAL A 194 4.98 6.05 20.63
CA VAL A 194 5.01 5.48 19.26
C VAL A 194 6.38 4.96 18.89
#